data_ae6c91ff60817b6dd2e3a4087b20be67
#
_entry.id   ae6c91ff60817b6dd2e3a4087b20be67
#
_cell.length_a   1.000
_cell.length_b   1.000
_cell.length_c   1.000
_cell.angle_alpha   90.00
_cell.angle_beta   90.00
_cell.angle_gamma   90.00
#
_symmetry.space_group_name_H-M   'P 1'
#
loop_
_entity.id
_entity.type
_entity.pdbx_description
1 polymer ?
#
loop_
_entity_poly.entity_id
_entity_poly.type
_entity_poly.pdbx_seq_one_letter_code
_entity_poly.pdbx_strand_id
1 'polypeptide(L)'
;MIFRIQSSQCRECHESLRGRRDKQFCDDSCRAKYHRKTNKPSPLIRQVEGILLKNRSILKELKQINEPESPSDRQFQWLRKHGFDFNYHTHVEALPDGRLAIMCFEEGYILDEHGVKPWSAMKAPSLSPLPG
;
A
#
# COMPACT_ATOMS: atom_id res chain seq x y z
N MET A 1 16.72 29.96 36.02
CA MET A 1 16.96 29.40 35.71
C MET A 1 17.41 28.95 34.98
N ILE A 2 17.60 28.56 34.84
CA ILE A 2 18.06 28.08 34.26
C ILE A 2 18.04 27.47 33.51
N PHE A 3 18.02 27.35 32.94
CA PHE A 3 18.05 26.71 32.23
C PHE A 3 18.73 26.24 31.81
N ARG A 4 18.86 25.66 31.84
CA ARG A 4 19.48 25.08 31.40
C ARG A 4 19.74 24.81 30.42
N ILE A 5 20.32 24.76 30.30
CA ILE A 5 20.82 24.51 29.01
C ILE A 5 20.98 23.10 28.85
N GLN A 6 20.01 22.60 28.33
CA GLN A 6 20.14 21.29 27.91
C GLN A 6 20.99 21.28 26.69
N SER A 7 22.13 20.70 26.80
CA SER A 7 22.87 20.36 25.63
C SER A 7 21.99 19.48 24.78
N SER A 8 21.58 19.99 23.66
CA SER A 8 20.91 19.15 22.69
C SER A 8 21.84 18.05 22.29
N GLN A 9 21.30 16.88 22.19
CA GLN A 9 22.01 15.71 21.71
C GLN A 9 21.54 15.32 20.34
N CYS A 10 22.44 14.80 19.51
CA CYS A 10 22.08 14.23 18.23
C CYS A 10 21.07 13.10 18.42
N ARG A 11 19.99 13.13 17.69
CA ARG A 11 18.96 12.09 17.80
C ARG A 11 19.45 10.73 17.36
N GLU A 12 20.50 10.67 16.51
CA GLU A 12 21.04 9.40 16.04
C GLU A 12 22.16 8.87 16.89
N CYS A 13 23.24 9.66 17.08
CA CYS A 13 24.43 9.18 17.79
C CYS A 13 24.49 9.61 19.25
N HIS A 14 23.62 10.50 19.68
CA HIS A 14 23.51 11.00 21.05
C HIS A 14 24.68 11.83 21.52
N GLU A 15 25.53 12.25 20.60
CA GLU A 15 26.60 13.16 20.95
C GLU A 15 26.08 14.57 21.16
N SER A 16 26.77 15.33 22.01
CA SER A 16 26.38 16.72 22.27
C SER A 16 26.47 17.55 21.01
N LEU A 17 25.44 18.31 20.75
CA LEU A 17 25.39 19.19 19.58
C LEU A 17 25.95 20.54 19.94
N ARG A 18 26.68 21.14 19.02
CA ARG A 18 27.18 22.51 19.11
C ARG A 18 26.61 23.26 17.92
N GLY A 19 26.27 24.54 18.15
CA GLY A 19 25.75 25.40 17.10
C GLY A 19 24.34 25.85 17.37
N ARG A 20 23.51 25.84 16.35
CA ARG A 20 22.16 26.36 16.46
C ARG A 20 21.31 25.59 17.48
N ARG A 21 20.42 26.30 18.15
CA ARG A 21 19.51 25.69 19.10
C ARG A 21 18.57 24.67 18.46
N ASP A 22 18.25 24.88 17.18
CA ASP A 22 17.36 23.98 16.45
C ASP A 22 18.06 22.78 15.84
N LYS A 23 19.36 22.65 16.04
CA LYS A 23 20.09 21.53 15.49
C LYS A 23 19.69 20.23 16.18
N GLN A 24 19.29 19.23 15.41
CA GLN A 24 18.84 17.94 15.92
C GLN A 24 19.82 16.81 15.61
N PHE A 25 20.72 17.01 14.67
CA PHE A 25 21.69 16.00 14.23
C PHE A 25 23.06 16.64 14.09
N CYS A 26 24.10 15.84 14.32
CA CYS A 26 25.46 16.38 14.23
C CYS A 26 25.88 16.62 12.76
N ASP A 27 25.35 15.83 11.82
CA ASP A 27 25.62 16.03 10.39
C ASP A 27 24.51 15.39 9.55
N ASP A 28 24.63 15.49 8.23
CA ASP A 28 23.64 14.95 7.32
C ASP A 28 23.63 13.42 7.34
N SER A 29 24.76 12.80 7.66
CA SER A 29 24.84 11.35 7.77
C SER A 29 23.96 10.83 8.90
N CYS A 30 24.02 11.48 10.07
CA CYS A 30 23.17 11.11 11.20
C CYS A 30 21.71 11.36 10.91
N ARG A 31 21.39 12.46 10.23
CA ARG A 31 20.02 12.75 9.83
C ARG A 31 19.48 11.66 8.90
N ALA A 32 20.24 11.27 7.91
CA ALA A 32 19.82 10.24 6.97
C ALA A 32 19.61 8.90 7.65
N LYS A 33 20.51 8.52 8.56
CA LYS A 33 20.37 7.28 9.31
C LYS A 33 19.12 7.27 10.17
N TYR A 34 18.86 8.36 10.87
CA TYR A 34 17.69 8.49 11.73
C TYR A 34 16.40 8.37 10.93
N HIS A 35 16.29 9.09 9.81
CA HIS A 35 15.09 9.05 8.99
C HIS A 35 14.88 7.67 8.35
N ARG A 36 15.93 6.98 7.98
CA ARG A 36 15.81 5.62 7.47
C ARG A 36 15.24 4.67 8.53
N LYS A 37 15.65 4.83 9.79
CA LYS A 37 15.14 4.00 10.88
C LYS A 37 13.70 4.31 11.22
N THR A 38 13.36 5.61 11.32
CA THR A 38 12.03 6.02 11.74
C THR A 38 11.00 5.88 10.64
N ASN A 39 11.42 5.94 9.37
CA ASN A 39 10.51 5.82 8.24
C ASN A 39 10.39 4.39 7.70
N LYS A 40 11.03 3.44 8.35
CA LYS A 40 10.83 2.04 7.99
C LYS A 40 9.38 1.65 8.23
N PRO A 41 8.71 1.02 7.25
CA PRO A 41 7.37 0.52 7.48
C PRO A 41 7.37 -0.45 8.67
N SER A 42 6.32 -0.39 9.47
CA SER A 42 6.16 -1.35 10.56
C SER A 42 6.04 -2.77 9.98
N PRO A 43 6.31 -3.81 10.78
CA PRO A 43 6.10 -5.18 10.32
C PRO A 43 4.67 -5.43 9.83
N LEU A 44 3.68 -4.79 10.45
CA LEU A 44 2.30 -4.91 10.01
C LEU A 44 2.09 -4.35 8.62
N ILE A 45 2.64 -3.17 8.34
CA ILE A 45 2.53 -2.56 7.01
C ILE A 45 3.17 -3.45 5.96
N ARG A 46 4.34 -4.00 6.23
CA ARG A 46 5.00 -4.91 5.29
C ARG A 46 4.16 -6.16 5.03
N GLN A 47 3.56 -6.69 6.08
CA GLN A 47 2.70 -7.86 5.96
C GLN A 47 1.50 -7.57 5.06
N VAL A 48 0.83 -6.46 5.30
CA VAL A 48 -0.35 -6.06 4.51
C VAL A 48 0.05 -5.78 3.06
N GLU A 49 1.16 -5.08 2.83
CA GLU A 49 1.65 -4.85 1.48
C GLU A 49 1.92 -6.17 0.75
N GLY A 50 2.53 -7.14 1.45
CA GLY A 50 2.78 -8.45 0.88
C GLY A 50 1.51 -9.15 0.45
N ILE A 51 0.47 -9.09 1.28
CA ILE A 51 -0.83 -9.67 0.96
C ILE A 51 -1.45 -8.99 -0.26
N LEU A 52 -1.40 -7.66 -0.29
CA LEU A 52 -1.96 -6.89 -1.42
C LEU A 52 -1.23 -7.17 -2.72
N LEU A 53 0.09 -7.27 -2.68
CA LEU A 53 0.88 -7.59 -3.88
C LEU A 53 0.62 -9.01 -4.36
N LYS A 54 0.47 -9.94 -3.44
CA LYS A 54 0.10 -11.31 -3.79
C LYS A 54 -1.28 -11.36 -4.43
N ASN A 55 -2.25 -10.67 -3.84
CA ASN A 55 -3.60 -10.57 -4.41
C ASN A 55 -3.55 -10.00 -5.82
N ARG A 56 -2.78 -8.94 -6.02
CA ARG A 56 -2.61 -8.32 -7.33
C ARG A 56 -2.08 -9.33 -8.35
N SER A 57 -1.06 -10.09 -7.99
CA SER A 57 -0.50 -11.12 -8.87
C SER A 57 -1.52 -12.20 -9.22
N ILE A 58 -2.29 -12.64 -8.23
CA ILE A 58 -3.32 -13.67 -8.44
C ILE A 58 -4.40 -13.15 -9.39
N LEU A 59 -4.82 -11.90 -9.23
CA LEU A 59 -5.81 -11.29 -10.12
C LEU A 59 -5.29 -11.17 -11.54
N LYS A 60 -4.01 -10.85 -11.71
CA LYS A 60 -3.38 -10.81 -13.04
C LYS A 60 -3.43 -12.18 -13.72
N GLU A 61 -3.13 -13.24 -12.98
CA GLU A 61 -3.21 -14.59 -13.51
C GLU A 61 -4.63 -14.96 -13.88
N LEU A 62 -5.59 -14.63 -13.03
CA LEU A 62 -7.00 -14.89 -13.30
C LEU A 62 -7.44 -14.24 -14.60
N LYS A 63 -7.01 -13.01 -14.83
CA LYS A 63 -7.35 -12.27 -16.05
C LYS A 63 -6.84 -12.97 -17.30
N GLN A 64 -5.68 -13.61 -17.22
CA GLN A 64 -5.08 -14.30 -18.36
C GLN A 64 -5.78 -15.61 -18.69
N ILE A 65 -6.34 -16.28 -17.69
CA ILE A 65 -7.02 -17.57 -17.89
C ILE A 65 -8.53 -17.41 -17.93
N ASN A 66 -9.03 -16.19 -17.81
CA ASN A 66 -10.47 -15.95 -17.79
C ASN A 66 -11.08 -16.21 -19.15
N GLU A 67 -11.91 -17.25 -19.23
CA GLU A 67 -12.69 -17.55 -20.40
C GLU A 67 -14.06 -16.87 -20.25
N PRO A 68 -14.52 -16.13 -21.27
CA PRO A 68 -15.78 -15.40 -21.15
C PRO A 68 -16.98 -16.26 -20.79
N GLU A 69 -16.91 -17.53 -21.10
CA GLU A 69 -18.01 -18.47 -20.86
C GLU A 69 -17.87 -19.28 -19.57
N SER A 70 -16.81 -19.02 -18.79
CA SER A 70 -16.61 -19.75 -17.53
C SER A 70 -17.67 -19.37 -16.51
N PRO A 71 -18.27 -20.36 -15.82
CA PRO A 71 -19.15 -20.04 -14.71
C PRO A 71 -18.41 -19.22 -13.65
N SER A 72 -19.08 -18.20 -13.14
CA SER A 72 -18.48 -17.29 -12.16
C SER A 72 -18.01 -17.99 -10.90
N ASP A 73 -18.65 -19.10 -10.53
CA ASP A 73 -18.25 -19.89 -9.38
C ASP A 73 -16.83 -20.45 -9.52
N ARG A 74 -16.41 -20.76 -10.73
CA ARG A 74 -15.07 -21.26 -10.96
C ARG A 74 -14.02 -20.22 -10.64
N GLN A 75 -14.31 -18.97 -10.96
CA GLN A 75 -13.38 -17.88 -10.72
C GLN A 75 -13.21 -17.65 -9.22
N PHE A 76 -14.31 -17.68 -8.48
CA PHE A 76 -14.26 -17.54 -7.04
C PHE A 76 -13.46 -18.67 -6.40
N GLN A 77 -13.72 -19.91 -6.81
CA GLN A 77 -13.01 -21.07 -6.31
C GLN A 77 -11.54 -21.07 -6.68
N TRP A 78 -11.24 -20.61 -7.89
CA TRP A 78 -9.87 -20.50 -8.35
C TRP A 78 -9.10 -19.51 -7.48
N LEU A 79 -9.71 -18.36 -7.19
CA LEU A 79 -9.09 -17.35 -6.31
C LEU A 79 -8.81 -17.93 -4.93
N ARG A 80 -9.77 -18.63 -4.35
CA ARG A 80 -9.59 -19.25 -3.04
C ARG A 80 -8.49 -20.30 -3.07
N LYS A 81 -8.46 -21.10 -4.11
CA LYS A 81 -7.45 -22.15 -4.24
C LYS A 81 -6.04 -21.58 -4.34
N HIS A 82 -5.88 -20.43 -4.96
CA HIS A 82 -4.58 -19.80 -5.13
C HIS A 82 -4.19 -18.89 -3.96
N GLY A 83 -4.99 -18.87 -2.92
CA GLY A 83 -4.65 -18.13 -1.70
C GLY A 83 -5.00 -16.65 -1.75
N PHE A 84 -5.98 -16.27 -2.57
CA PHE A 84 -6.46 -14.89 -2.60
C PHE A 84 -7.12 -14.55 -1.26
N ASP A 85 -6.71 -13.41 -0.68
CA ASP A 85 -7.26 -12.97 0.61
C ASP A 85 -8.29 -11.88 0.37
N PHE A 86 -9.56 -12.22 0.50
CA PHE A 86 -10.68 -11.32 0.25
C PHE A 86 -10.82 -10.22 1.31
N ASN A 87 -10.07 -10.30 2.38
CA ASN A 87 -10.13 -9.28 3.43
C ASN A 87 -9.27 -8.05 3.12
N TYR A 88 -8.46 -8.11 2.07
CA TYR A 88 -7.52 -7.04 1.77
C TYR A 88 -7.70 -6.51 0.36
N HIS A 89 -7.83 -5.20 0.25
CA HIS A 89 -7.90 -4.49 -1.02
C HIS A 89 -7.35 -3.08 -0.81
N THR A 90 -6.96 -2.42 -1.89
CA THR A 90 -6.43 -1.05 -1.78
C THR A 90 -7.55 -0.02 -1.80
N HIS A 91 -8.55 -0.25 -2.65
CA HIS A 91 -9.66 0.70 -2.76
C HIS A 91 -10.80 0.03 -3.52
N VAL A 92 -11.93 0.72 -3.57
CA VAL A 92 -13.12 0.28 -4.29
C VAL A 92 -13.47 1.36 -5.30
N GLU A 93 -13.73 0.94 -6.54
CA GLU A 93 -14.17 1.86 -7.58
C GLU A 93 -15.63 1.61 -7.93
N ALA A 94 -16.41 2.68 -8.00
CA ALA A 94 -17.79 2.58 -8.45
C ALA A 94 -17.82 2.67 -9.96
N LEU A 95 -18.49 1.72 -10.61
CA LEU A 95 -18.64 1.70 -12.05
C LEU A 95 -19.90 2.47 -12.47
N PRO A 96 -19.96 2.94 -13.72
CA PRO A 96 -21.12 3.73 -14.18
C PRO A 96 -22.44 3.01 -14.03
N ASP A 97 -22.45 1.68 -14.08
CA ASP A 97 -23.68 0.89 -13.96
C ASP A 97 -24.05 0.58 -12.52
N GLY A 98 -23.32 1.13 -11.55
CA GLY A 98 -23.60 0.93 -10.14
C GLY A 98 -22.88 -0.23 -9.50
N ARG A 99 -22.19 -1.07 -10.27
CA ARG A 99 -21.41 -2.16 -9.71
C ARG A 99 -20.15 -1.60 -9.04
N LEU A 100 -19.57 -2.40 -8.15
CA LEU A 100 -18.34 -2.03 -7.45
C LEU A 100 -17.21 -2.94 -7.90
N ALA A 101 -16.06 -2.33 -8.19
CA ALA A 101 -14.83 -3.07 -8.44
C ALA A 101 -13.96 -2.96 -7.21
N ILE A 102 -13.55 -4.12 -6.68
CA ILE A 102 -12.70 -4.19 -5.50
C ILE A 102 -11.28 -4.35 -6.00
N MET A 103 -10.42 -3.38 -5.68
CA MET A 103 -9.13 -3.22 -6.35
C MET A 103 -7.97 -3.57 -5.44
N CYS A 104 -6.97 -4.21 -6.04
CA CYS A 104 -5.62 -4.33 -5.49
C CYS A 104 -4.69 -3.64 -6.48
N PHE A 105 -4.46 -2.37 -6.27
CA PHE A 105 -3.74 -1.48 -7.19
C PHE A 105 -4.53 -1.36 -8.49
N GLU A 106 -3.94 -1.70 -9.65
CA GLU A 106 -4.63 -1.60 -10.93
C GLU A 106 -5.43 -2.85 -11.30
N GLU A 107 -5.27 -3.94 -10.56
CA GLU A 107 -6.02 -5.15 -10.79
C GLU A 107 -7.15 -5.31 -9.78
N GLY A 108 -8.26 -5.88 -10.19
CA GLY A 108 -9.38 -6.03 -9.29
C GLY A 108 -10.38 -7.06 -9.77
N TYR A 109 -11.52 -7.06 -9.11
CA TYR A 109 -12.62 -7.94 -9.48
C TYR A 109 -13.96 -7.26 -9.19
N ILE A 110 -14.96 -7.67 -9.94
CA ILE A 110 -16.33 -7.20 -9.78
C ILE A 110 -17.15 -8.35 -9.22
N LEU A 111 -17.90 -8.08 -8.16
CA LEU A 111 -18.89 -8.99 -7.63
C LEU A 111 -20.24 -8.58 -8.19
N ASP A 112 -20.90 -9.47 -8.89
CA ASP A 112 -22.26 -9.23 -9.37
C ASP A 112 -23.12 -10.47 -9.10
N GLU A 113 -24.35 -10.47 -9.63
CA GLU A 113 -25.27 -11.58 -9.44
C GLU A 113 -24.73 -12.91 -9.98
N HIS A 114 -23.81 -12.82 -10.90
CA HIS A 114 -23.24 -13.98 -11.59
C HIS A 114 -21.91 -14.41 -10.98
N GLY A 115 -21.43 -13.72 -9.94
CA GLY A 115 -20.22 -14.08 -9.22
C GLY A 115 -19.08 -13.08 -9.41
N VAL A 116 -17.87 -13.63 -9.52
CA VAL A 116 -16.65 -12.81 -9.58
C VAL A 116 -16.16 -12.73 -11.02
N LYS A 117 -15.84 -11.52 -11.47
CA LYS A 117 -15.21 -11.31 -12.78
C LYS A 117 -13.97 -10.45 -12.60
N PRO A 118 -12.86 -10.80 -13.27
CA PRO A 118 -11.68 -9.95 -13.21
C PRO A 118 -11.95 -8.60 -13.87
N TRP A 119 -11.39 -7.56 -13.31
CA TRP A 119 -11.51 -6.21 -13.85
C TRP A 119 -10.20 -5.49 -13.64
N SER A 120 -9.78 -4.71 -14.62
CA SER A 120 -8.55 -3.94 -14.51
C SER A 120 -8.84 -2.49 -14.81
N ALA A 121 -8.19 -1.60 -14.07
CA ALA A 121 -8.23 -0.19 -14.40
C ALA A 121 -7.53 0.00 -15.73
N MET A 122 -8.22 0.60 -16.71
CA MET A 122 -7.63 0.83 -18.01
C MET A 122 -6.60 1.93 -17.99
N LYS A 123 -6.63 2.75 -16.95
CA LYS A 123 -5.63 3.77 -16.72
C LYS A 123 -5.13 3.60 -15.32
N ALA A 124 -3.83 3.82 -15.12
CA ALA A 124 -3.33 4.04 -13.78
C ALA A 124 -4.32 5.00 -13.12
N PRO A 125 -4.72 4.72 -11.87
CA PRO A 125 -5.63 5.63 -11.20
C PRO A 125 -5.06 7.01 -11.40
N SER A 126 -5.79 7.80 -12.13
CA SER A 126 -5.34 9.14 -12.33
C SER A 126 -5.21 9.67 -10.93
N LEU A 127 -4.00 9.77 -10.52
CA LEU A 127 -3.68 10.68 -9.47
C LEU A 127 -4.05 12.01 -10.06
N SER A 128 -5.34 12.18 -10.33
CA SER A 128 -5.78 13.48 -10.72
C SER A 128 -5.25 14.37 -9.62
N PRO A 129 -4.53 15.36 -9.99
CA PRO A 129 -4.06 16.29 -9.04
C PRO A 129 -5.24 16.66 -8.21
N LEU A 130 -5.12 16.46 -6.96
CA LEU A 130 -6.08 16.94 -6.05
C LEU A 130 -6.41 18.34 -6.50
N PRO A 131 -7.66 18.64 -6.70
CA PRO A 131 -8.05 19.97 -7.00
C PRO A 131 -7.45 20.81 -5.92
N GLY A 132 -6.49 21.48 -6.29
CA GLY A 132 -5.68 22.21 -5.40
C GLY A 132 -6.06 23.23 -4.67
#